data_80436915fd79b543aad96043d4a1c9cf
#
_entry.id   80436915fd79b543aad96043d4a1c9cf
#
_cell.length_a   1.000
_cell.length_b   1.000
_cell.length_c   1.000
_cell.angle_alpha   90.00
_cell.angle_beta   90.00
_cell.angle_gamma   90.00
#
_symmetry.space_group_name_H-M   'P 1'
#
loop_
_entity.id
_entity.type
_entity.pdbx_description
1 polymer ?
#
loop_
_entity_poly.entity_id
_entity_poly.type
_entity_poly.pdbx_seq_one_letter_code
_entity_poly.pdbx_strand_id
1 'polypeptide(L)'
;MSSKDIALKDIFEEIPHRLSKILAPVPIKELLPTNFPSTELRVDFLARLEDESVLHIEFQSFNDPNMPFRMLRYYLAILERYPSSPIKQLLVYVGNRKLRMKSRLRLRNLSFSYEMIDIRQIDCRVLLESPDPMDRLLACLCKVEDEVYLIEKLI
;
A
#
# COMPACT_ATOMS: atom_id res chain seq x y z
N MET A 1 -14.58 7.05 0.99
CA MET A 1 -13.55 6.48 0.12
C MET A 1 -13.48 7.33 -1.14
N SER A 2 -12.31 7.76 -1.58
CA SER A 2 -12.23 8.54 -2.82
C SER A 2 -12.27 7.61 -4.04
N SER A 3 -12.59 8.15 -5.23
CA SER A 3 -12.56 7.38 -6.49
C SER A 3 -11.16 6.79 -6.77
N LYS A 4 -10.10 7.45 -6.31
CA LYS A 4 -8.72 6.95 -6.42
C LYS A 4 -8.48 5.72 -5.55
N ASP A 5 -9.04 5.67 -4.34
CA ASP A 5 -8.89 4.53 -3.43
C ASP A 5 -9.58 3.29 -4.00
N ILE A 6 -10.74 3.46 -4.65
CA ILE A 6 -11.47 2.37 -5.30
C ILE A 6 -10.67 1.84 -6.51
N ALA A 7 -10.19 2.73 -7.38
CA ALA A 7 -9.43 2.33 -8.56
C ALA A 7 -8.12 1.58 -8.19
N LEU A 8 -7.43 2.01 -7.13
CA LEU A 8 -6.22 1.34 -6.68
C LEU A 8 -6.51 -0.06 -6.10
N LYS A 9 -7.63 -0.24 -5.40
CA LYS A 9 -8.06 -1.56 -4.93
C LYS A 9 -8.27 -2.55 -6.07
N ASP A 10 -8.97 -2.12 -7.11
CA ASP A 10 -9.26 -2.97 -8.28
C ASP A 10 -7.96 -3.35 -9.02
N ILE A 11 -6.99 -2.43 -9.09
CA ILE A 11 -5.69 -2.67 -9.73
C ILE A 11 -4.87 -3.75 -8.99
N PHE A 12 -4.95 -3.80 -7.66
CA PHE A 12 -4.15 -4.74 -6.85
C PHE A 12 -4.81 -6.09 -6.60
N GLU A 13 -6.08 -6.30 -7.02
CA GLU A 13 -6.78 -7.57 -6.77
C GLU A 13 -6.21 -8.77 -7.57
N GLU A 14 -5.60 -8.56 -8.73
CA GLU A 14 -5.31 -9.66 -9.66
C GLU A 14 -3.84 -10.02 -9.84
N ILE A 15 -2.90 -9.05 -9.82
CA ILE A 15 -1.51 -9.32 -10.23
C ILE A 15 -0.50 -8.55 -9.38
N PRO A 16 0.67 -9.13 -9.05
CA PRO A 16 1.76 -8.41 -8.44
C PRO A 16 2.38 -7.44 -9.46
N HIS A 17 1.84 -6.25 -9.59
CA HIS A 17 2.37 -5.17 -10.42
C HIS A 17 3.76 -4.76 -9.98
N ARG A 18 4.49 -4.05 -10.86
CA ARG A 18 5.84 -3.58 -10.53
C ARG A 18 5.84 -2.68 -9.29
N LEU A 19 4.79 -1.87 -9.09
CA LEU A 19 4.64 -1.07 -7.87
C LEU A 19 4.60 -1.95 -6.62
N SER A 20 3.81 -3.03 -6.58
CA SER A 20 3.78 -3.94 -5.43
C SER A 20 5.15 -4.59 -5.19
N LYS A 21 5.90 -4.91 -6.26
CA LYS A 21 7.28 -5.41 -6.16
C LYS A 21 8.25 -4.36 -5.60
N ILE A 22 8.07 -3.08 -5.96
CA ILE A 22 8.86 -1.98 -5.40
C ILE A 22 8.55 -1.79 -3.91
N LEU A 23 7.28 -1.89 -3.53
CA LEU A 23 6.82 -1.70 -2.15
C LEU A 23 7.12 -2.90 -1.25
N ALA A 24 7.22 -4.09 -1.82
CA ALA A 24 7.53 -5.30 -1.07
C ALA A 24 9.03 -5.39 -0.77
N PRO A 25 9.44 -5.54 0.50
CA PRO A 25 10.85 -5.65 0.89
C PRO A 25 11.51 -6.96 0.44
N VAL A 26 10.69 -7.96 0.12
CA VAL A 26 11.08 -9.29 -0.34
C VAL A 26 10.08 -9.69 -1.43
N PRO A 27 10.43 -10.54 -2.41
CA PRO A 27 9.49 -10.97 -3.45
C PRO A 27 8.20 -11.57 -2.89
N ILE A 28 7.09 -11.28 -3.58
CA ILE A 28 5.76 -11.79 -3.23
C ILE A 28 5.68 -13.25 -3.68
N LYS A 29 5.31 -14.13 -2.73
CA LYS A 29 5.11 -15.56 -2.97
C LYS A 29 3.68 -15.83 -3.46
N GLU A 30 2.69 -15.24 -2.78
CA GLU A 30 1.28 -15.41 -3.10
C GLU A 30 0.44 -14.22 -2.60
N LEU A 31 -0.66 -13.92 -3.27
CA LEU A 31 -1.69 -12.99 -2.77
C LEU A 31 -2.58 -13.70 -1.76
N LEU A 32 -2.94 -13.00 -0.69
CA LEU A 32 -3.79 -13.52 0.38
C LEU A 32 -5.18 -12.87 0.32
N PRO A 33 -6.24 -13.55 0.79
CA PRO A 33 -7.57 -12.98 0.86
C PRO A 33 -7.60 -11.71 1.73
N THR A 34 -8.18 -10.64 1.19
CA THR A 34 -8.26 -9.31 1.84
C THR A 34 -9.46 -9.15 2.77
N ASN A 35 -10.44 -10.08 2.71
CA ASN A 35 -11.65 -10.04 3.53
C ASN A 35 -11.44 -10.79 4.85
N PHE A 36 -11.92 -10.21 5.96
CA PHE A 36 -11.92 -10.78 7.30
C PHE A 36 -13.36 -10.88 7.81
N PRO A 37 -14.10 -11.94 7.46
CA PRO A 37 -15.53 -12.06 7.75
C PRO A 37 -15.89 -11.95 9.23
N SER A 38 -15.01 -12.45 10.12
CA SER A 38 -15.22 -12.41 11.59
C SER A 38 -15.20 -10.99 12.17
N THR A 39 -14.62 -10.02 11.47
CA THR A 39 -14.45 -8.63 11.93
C THR A 39 -15.10 -7.61 11.01
N GLU A 40 -15.70 -8.03 9.90
CA GLU A 40 -16.19 -7.17 8.82
C GLU A 40 -15.11 -6.20 8.26
N LEU A 41 -13.83 -6.56 8.46
CA LEU A 41 -12.71 -5.78 7.96
C LEU A 41 -12.31 -6.26 6.56
N ARG A 42 -11.97 -5.29 5.72
CA ARG A 42 -11.34 -5.53 4.42
C ARG A 42 -10.09 -4.66 4.33
N VAL A 43 -8.97 -5.28 4.00
CA VAL A 43 -7.71 -4.61 3.70
C VAL A 43 -7.56 -4.39 2.20
N ASP A 44 -6.74 -3.42 1.80
CA ASP A 44 -6.58 -3.09 0.37
C ASP A 44 -5.72 -4.13 -0.35
N PHE A 45 -4.65 -4.58 0.29
CA PHE A 45 -3.74 -5.57 -0.28
C PHE A 45 -3.11 -6.44 0.80
N LEU A 46 -3.05 -7.75 0.56
CA LEU A 46 -2.41 -8.70 1.44
C LEU A 46 -1.64 -9.75 0.62
N ALA A 47 -0.40 -10.00 0.98
CA ALA A 47 0.45 -10.97 0.30
C ALA A 47 1.35 -11.71 1.27
N ARG A 48 1.68 -12.96 0.96
CA ARG A 48 2.79 -13.69 1.58
C ARG A 48 4.07 -13.45 0.79
N LEU A 49 5.13 -13.09 1.48
CA LEU A 49 6.44 -12.90 0.90
C LEU A 49 7.25 -14.20 0.89
N GLU A 50 8.35 -14.24 0.17
CA GLU A 50 9.22 -15.43 0.11
C GLU A 50 9.87 -15.76 1.46
N ASP A 51 10.02 -14.79 2.36
CA ASP A 51 10.51 -14.99 3.73
C ASP A 51 9.41 -15.43 4.72
N GLU A 52 8.25 -15.87 4.21
CA GLU A 52 7.05 -16.29 4.97
C GLU A 52 6.39 -15.16 5.80
N SER A 53 6.87 -13.92 5.70
CA SER A 53 6.18 -12.78 6.29
C SER A 53 4.91 -12.42 5.51
N VAL A 54 3.97 -11.76 6.18
CA VAL A 54 2.75 -11.22 5.57
C VAL A 54 2.92 -9.71 5.37
N LEU A 55 2.83 -9.27 4.12
CA LEU A 55 2.81 -7.86 3.76
C LEU A 55 1.36 -7.39 3.62
N HIS A 56 1.03 -6.35 4.38
CA HIS A 56 -0.22 -5.61 4.30
C HIS A 56 0.05 -4.20 3.77
N ILE A 57 -0.67 -3.81 2.72
CA ILE A 57 -0.59 -2.45 2.17
C ILE A 57 -1.98 -1.81 2.22
N GLU A 58 -2.05 -0.58 2.73
CA GLU A 58 -3.23 0.28 2.66
C GLU A 58 -2.94 1.52 1.82
N PHE A 59 -3.92 1.96 1.02
CA PHE A 59 -3.85 3.19 0.24
C PHE A 59 -4.74 4.27 0.85
N GLN A 60 -4.21 5.49 0.98
CA GLN A 60 -4.92 6.58 1.62
C GLN A 60 -4.74 7.89 0.85
N SER A 61 -5.84 8.53 0.44
CA SER A 61 -5.84 9.77 -0.36
C SER A 61 -6.01 11.05 0.46
N PHE A 62 -6.33 10.96 1.74
CA PHE A 62 -6.47 12.11 2.65
C PHE A 62 -5.80 11.84 3.99
N ASN A 63 -5.47 12.92 4.73
CA ASN A 63 -4.87 12.81 6.06
C ASN A 63 -5.95 12.41 7.09
N ASP A 64 -5.94 11.16 7.52
CA ASP A 64 -6.82 10.61 8.55
C ASP A 64 -6.07 10.55 9.90
N PRO A 65 -6.48 11.33 10.92
CA PRO A 65 -5.84 11.29 12.25
C PRO A 65 -6.01 9.94 12.97
N ASN A 66 -7.02 9.15 12.58
CA ASN A 66 -7.30 7.83 13.16
C ASN A 66 -6.54 6.69 12.46
N MET A 67 -5.72 7.00 11.46
CA MET A 67 -5.00 5.98 10.69
C MET A 67 -4.18 5.02 11.56
N PRO A 68 -3.47 5.45 12.63
CA PRO A 68 -2.74 4.53 13.50
C PRO A 68 -3.64 3.49 14.19
N PHE A 69 -4.87 3.86 14.58
CA PHE A 69 -5.84 2.93 15.17
C PHE A 69 -6.38 1.95 14.12
N ARG A 70 -6.63 2.42 12.89
CA ARG A 70 -7.06 1.54 11.78
C ARG A 70 -5.99 0.50 11.45
N MET A 71 -4.73 0.93 11.32
CA MET A 71 -3.60 0.04 11.05
C MET A 71 -3.39 -0.99 12.17
N LEU A 72 -3.57 -0.60 13.43
CA LEU A 72 -3.53 -1.53 14.55
C LEU A 72 -4.67 -2.57 14.49
N ARG A 73 -5.89 -2.16 14.15
CA ARG A 73 -7.02 -3.09 13.99
C ARG A 73 -6.75 -4.12 12.88
N TYR A 74 -6.22 -3.67 11.74
CA TYR A 74 -5.81 -4.57 10.66
C TYR A 74 -4.68 -5.51 11.11
N TYR A 75 -3.69 -4.98 11.83
CA TYR A 75 -2.60 -5.80 12.38
C TYR A 75 -3.13 -6.95 13.23
N LEU A 76 -4.05 -6.67 14.15
CA LEU A 76 -4.63 -7.69 15.04
C LEU A 76 -5.43 -8.73 14.25
N ALA A 77 -6.26 -8.32 13.29
CA ALA A 77 -7.02 -9.23 12.45
C ALA A 77 -6.12 -10.14 11.59
N ILE A 78 -5.02 -9.58 11.04
CA ILE A 78 -4.03 -10.36 10.29
C ILE A 78 -3.29 -11.32 11.21
N LEU A 79 -2.90 -10.88 12.41
CA LEU A 79 -2.22 -11.71 13.40
C LEU A 79 -3.08 -12.91 13.85
N GLU A 80 -4.38 -12.69 14.08
CA GLU A 80 -5.32 -13.78 14.40
C GLU A 80 -5.39 -14.84 13.29
N ARG A 81 -5.33 -14.39 12.04
CA ARG A 81 -5.43 -15.30 10.88
C ARG A 81 -4.10 -15.98 10.54
N TYR A 82 -2.98 -15.30 10.77
CA TYR A 82 -1.62 -15.75 10.46
C TYR A 82 -0.69 -15.62 11.68
N PRO A 83 -0.96 -16.37 12.78
CA PRO A 83 -0.31 -16.15 14.08
C PRO A 83 1.19 -16.42 14.10
N SER A 84 1.68 -17.24 13.17
CA SER A 84 3.10 -17.62 13.09
C SER A 84 3.90 -16.78 12.10
N SER A 85 3.27 -15.87 11.37
CA SER A 85 3.94 -15.06 10.32
C SER A 85 4.30 -13.68 10.85
N PRO A 86 5.53 -13.22 10.66
CA PRO A 86 5.86 -11.80 10.86
C PRO A 86 4.98 -10.94 9.96
N ILE A 87 4.46 -9.82 10.50
CA ILE A 87 3.57 -8.92 9.76
C ILE A 87 4.32 -7.62 9.45
N LYS A 88 4.37 -7.25 8.18
CA LYS A 88 4.91 -5.99 7.67
C LYS A 88 3.74 -5.15 7.17
N GLN A 89 3.60 -3.92 7.67
CA GLN A 89 2.52 -3.03 7.27
C GLN A 89 3.07 -1.75 6.64
N LEU A 90 2.51 -1.39 5.50
CA LEU A 90 2.85 -0.19 4.74
C LEU A 90 1.59 0.61 4.41
N LEU A 91 1.59 1.90 4.73
CA LEU A 91 0.61 2.85 4.26
C LEU A 91 1.19 3.64 3.09
N VAL A 92 0.53 3.60 1.95
CA VAL A 92 0.88 4.38 0.76
C VAL A 92 -0.06 5.58 0.65
N TYR A 93 0.49 6.77 0.87
CA TYR A 93 -0.28 7.99 0.71
C TYR A 93 -0.29 8.43 -0.76
N VAL A 94 -1.48 8.55 -1.34
CA VAL A 94 -1.72 8.92 -2.75
C VAL A 94 -2.45 10.27 -2.89
N GLY A 95 -2.56 11.03 -1.79
CA GLY A 95 -3.28 12.30 -1.77
C GLY A 95 -2.49 13.47 -2.34
N ASN A 96 -3.20 14.52 -2.76
CA ASN A 96 -2.59 15.74 -3.33
C ASN A 96 -2.03 16.69 -2.25
N ARG A 97 -2.52 16.59 -1.01
CA ARG A 97 -2.06 17.44 0.10
C ARG A 97 -0.77 16.89 0.70
N LYS A 98 -0.04 17.73 1.43
CA LYS A 98 1.14 17.29 2.18
C LYS A 98 0.72 16.21 3.19
N LEU A 99 1.48 15.11 3.22
CA LEU A 99 1.31 14.03 4.20
C LEU A 99 1.55 14.56 5.62
N ARG A 100 0.60 14.34 6.53
CA ARG A 100 0.63 14.78 7.93
C ARG A 100 0.17 13.70 8.91
N MET A 101 -0.14 12.48 8.42
CA MET A 101 -0.52 11.36 9.29
C MET A 101 0.66 10.91 10.14
N LYS A 102 0.32 10.30 11.27
CA LYS A 102 1.31 9.67 12.15
C LYS A 102 1.45 8.20 11.78
N SER A 103 2.67 7.68 11.79
CA SER A 103 2.97 6.25 11.61
C SER A 103 3.16 5.49 12.91
N ARG A 104 2.84 6.12 14.04
CA ARG A 104 3.02 5.56 15.39
C ARG A 104 1.83 5.85 16.28
N LEU A 105 1.46 4.86 17.08
CA LEU A 105 0.52 4.98 18.18
C LEU A 105 1.26 4.64 19.47
N ARG A 106 1.26 5.56 20.43
CA ARG A 106 1.84 5.36 21.77
C ARG A 106 0.77 5.60 22.81
N LEU A 107 0.42 4.54 23.52
CA LEU A 107 -0.46 4.55 24.67
C LEU A 107 0.34 4.07 25.91
N ARG A 108 -0.23 4.17 27.10
CA ARG A 108 0.45 3.79 28.35
C ARG A 108 1.05 2.38 28.29
N ASN A 109 0.30 1.41 27.74
CA ASN A 109 0.66 -0.01 27.75
C ASN A 109 0.82 -0.59 26.34
N LEU A 110 0.85 0.27 25.29
CA LEU A 110 0.93 -0.17 23.90
C LEU A 110 1.79 0.80 23.09
N SER A 111 2.78 0.25 22.39
CA SER A 111 3.52 0.95 21.35
C SER A 111 3.36 0.19 20.05
N PHE A 112 2.82 0.87 19.03
CA PHE A 112 2.60 0.30 17.72
C PHE A 112 3.13 1.25 16.63
N SER A 113 3.73 0.72 15.58
CA SER A 113 4.22 1.48 14.45
C SER A 113 4.08 0.69 13.15
N TYR A 114 3.97 1.40 12.05
CA TYR A 114 3.92 0.87 10.70
C TYR A 114 4.73 1.79 9.76
N GLU A 115 5.10 1.27 8.60
CA GLU A 115 5.78 2.07 7.58
C GLU A 115 4.78 2.92 6.79
N MET A 116 5.25 4.09 6.34
CA MET A 116 4.42 5.02 5.58
C MET A 116 5.27 5.68 4.50
N ILE A 117 4.76 5.69 3.27
CA ILE A 117 5.39 6.33 2.13
C ILE A 117 4.41 7.25 1.41
N ASP A 118 4.88 8.40 0.97
CA ASP A 118 4.17 9.24 0.01
C ASP A 118 4.53 8.75 -1.40
N ILE A 119 3.55 8.39 -2.21
CA ILE A 119 3.80 7.84 -3.56
C ILE A 119 4.64 8.78 -4.43
N ARG A 120 4.59 10.09 -4.16
CA ARG A 120 5.41 11.11 -4.84
C ARG A 120 6.91 11.00 -4.53
N GLN A 121 7.31 10.17 -3.57
CA GLN A 121 8.71 9.89 -3.25
C GLN A 121 9.26 8.69 -4.05
N ILE A 122 8.39 7.95 -4.74
CA ILE A 122 8.79 6.85 -5.61
C ILE A 122 9.25 7.42 -6.95
N ASP A 123 10.37 6.92 -7.46
CA ASP A 123 10.83 7.25 -8.81
C ASP A 123 9.89 6.65 -9.86
N CYS A 124 9.06 7.50 -10.46
CA CYS A 124 8.06 7.08 -11.44
C CYS A 124 8.66 6.52 -12.73
N ARG A 125 9.92 6.82 -13.07
CA ARG A 125 10.59 6.26 -14.26
C ARG A 125 10.57 4.74 -14.26
N VAL A 126 10.76 4.12 -13.10
CA VAL A 126 10.70 2.66 -12.95
C VAL A 126 9.34 2.09 -13.33
N LEU A 127 8.26 2.83 -13.05
CA LEU A 127 6.90 2.44 -13.42
C LEU A 127 6.60 2.73 -14.90
N LEU A 128 7.09 3.86 -15.43
CA LEU A 128 6.90 4.24 -16.83
C LEU A 128 7.58 3.29 -17.82
N GLU A 129 8.71 2.72 -17.44
CA GLU A 129 9.46 1.75 -18.24
C GLU A 129 8.90 0.32 -18.14
N SER A 130 7.87 0.11 -17.35
CA SER A 130 7.21 -1.19 -17.24
C SER A 130 6.48 -1.56 -18.54
N PRO A 131 6.53 -2.82 -18.98
CA PRO A 131 5.70 -3.33 -20.05
C PRO A 131 4.21 -3.41 -19.65
N ASP A 132 3.91 -3.40 -18.34
CA ASP A 132 2.55 -3.46 -17.82
C ASP A 132 1.88 -2.07 -17.90
N PRO A 133 0.75 -1.93 -18.64
CA PRO A 133 0.02 -0.67 -18.75
C PRO A 133 -0.45 -0.12 -17.41
N MET A 134 -0.73 -0.99 -16.42
CA MET A 134 -1.20 -0.58 -15.10
C MET A 134 -0.09 0.06 -14.28
N ASP A 135 1.15 -0.42 -14.37
CA ASP A 135 2.30 0.25 -13.77
C ASP A 135 2.48 1.66 -14.34
N ARG A 136 2.34 1.82 -15.67
CA ARG A 136 2.43 3.14 -16.33
C ARG A 136 1.32 4.09 -15.88
N LEU A 137 0.09 3.58 -15.70
CA LEU A 137 -1.01 4.38 -15.16
C LEU A 137 -0.72 4.83 -13.72
N LEU A 138 -0.15 3.96 -12.88
CA LEU A 138 0.24 4.28 -11.51
C LEU A 138 1.35 5.34 -11.45
N ALA A 139 2.20 5.43 -12.48
CA ALA A 139 3.21 6.47 -12.56
C ALA A 139 2.63 7.90 -12.55
N CYS A 140 1.38 8.08 -13.00
CA CYS A 140 0.68 9.38 -12.93
C CYS A 140 0.44 9.86 -11.49
N LEU A 141 0.53 8.98 -10.49
CA LEU A 141 0.37 9.32 -9.07
C LEU A 141 1.68 9.74 -8.43
N CYS A 142 2.81 9.41 -9.05
CA CYS A 142 4.14 9.77 -8.57
C CYS A 142 4.47 11.23 -8.93
N LYS A 143 5.53 11.76 -8.35
CA LYS A 143 6.07 13.07 -8.75
C LYS A 143 6.87 12.92 -10.04
N VAL A 144 6.46 13.60 -11.08
CA VAL A 144 7.20 13.70 -12.34
C VAL A 144 7.85 15.07 -12.41
N GLU A 145 9.16 15.12 -12.61
CA GLU A 145 9.89 16.37 -12.81
C GLU A 145 9.72 16.91 -14.23
N ASP A 146 9.42 16.03 -15.19
CA ASP A 146 9.22 16.36 -16.60
C ASP A 146 7.88 15.82 -17.09
N GLU A 147 6.87 16.71 -17.19
CA GLU A 147 5.51 16.37 -17.66
C GLU A 147 5.51 15.92 -19.13
N VAL A 148 6.43 16.42 -19.96
CA VAL A 148 6.54 16.06 -21.38
C VAL A 148 6.97 14.60 -21.50
N TYR A 149 7.99 14.20 -20.73
CA TYR A 149 8.45 12.81 -20.69
C TYR A 149 7.35 11.84 -20.24
N LEU A 150 6.51 12.24 -19.27
CA LEU A 150 5.39 11.44 -18.83
C LEU A 150 4.37 11.20 -19.96
N ILE A 151 4.00 12.27 -20.69
CA ILE A 151 3.02 12.21 -21.78
C ILE A 151 3.53 11.31 -22.91
N GLU A 152 4.79 11.45 -23.31
CA GLU A 152 5.40 10.63 -24.37
C GLU A 152 5.43 9.13 -24.07
N LYS A 153 5.48 8.76 -22.79
CA LYS A 153 5.51 7.34 -22.36
C LYS A 153 4.13 6.72 -22.10
N LEU A 154 3.09 7.55 -21.99
CA LEU A 154 1.71 7.11 -21.77
C LEU A 154 0.93 6.88 -23.08
N ILE A 155 1.38 7.46 -24.17
CA ILE A 155 0.83 7.29 -25.53
C ILE A 155 1.54 6.13 -26.21
#